data_aed6a1702e32a52dc316529ac2f69a73
#
_entry.id   aed6a1702e32a52dc316529ac2f69a73
#
_cell.length_a   1.000
_cell.length_b   1.000
_cell.length_c   1.000
_cell.angle_alpha   90.00
_cell.angle_beta   90.00
_cell.angle_gamma   90.00
#
_symmetry.space_group_name_H-M   'P 1'
#
loop_
_entity.id
_entity.type
_entity.pdbx_description
1 polymer ?
#
loop_
_entity_poly.entity_id
_entity_poly.type
_entity_poly.pdbx_seq_one_letter_code
_entity_poly.pdbx_strand_id
1 'polypeptide(L)'
;RQCGDIDIYLGKQGQPIANRLLLQQGAIVEGEASDKHASYSLKGVHIENHRIIRRLNSPLANRYFQQIIRKWYPQETDYALFSETGKEDSKAVSIAIPPATFNALYIFLHAFVHFLNSGIGLRQLCDWTCLLANRHKEIDATTLLRQLQDLGLLHAAQAFGYIAVTRLGLPANRLPFPLEGTKQ
;
A
#
# COMPACT_ATOMS: atom_id res chain seq x y z
N ARG A 1 16.69 1.46 -6.47
CA ARG A 1 15.53 2.10 -7.06
C ARG A 1 15.29 3.44 -6.37
N GLN A 2 15.03 4.49 -7.13
CA GLN A 2 14.66 5.79 -6.57
C GLN A 2 13.26 5.70 -5.98
N CYS A 3 13.09 6.08 -4.71
CA CYS A 3 11.79 6.19 -4.05
C CYS A 3 11.07 7.41 -4.63
N GLY A 4 9.76 7.32 -4.89
CA GLY A 4 8.98 8.45 -5.36
C GLY A 4 8.59 9.35 -4.20
N ASP A 5 7.85 8.81 -3.28
CA ASP A 5 7.23 9.47 -2.14
C ASP A 5 7.19 8.53 -0.92
N ILE A 6 6.92 9.10 0.22
CA ILE A 6 6.70 8.37 1.47
C ILE A 6 5.26 8.63 1.92
N ASP A 7 4.42 7.60 1.83
CA ASP A 7 3.06 7.63 2.34
C ASP A 7 3.04 7.26 3.82
N ILE A 8 2.54 8.14 4.67
CA ILE A 8 2.37 7.92 6.11
C ILE A 8 0.89 7.96 6.44
N TYR A 9 0.38 6.94 7.12
CA TYR A 9 -0.99 6.92 7.63
C TYR A 9 -1.01 6.93 9.16
N LEU A 10 -1.55 7.99 9.73
CA LEU A 10 -1.65 8.19 11.17
C LEU A 10 -3.10 8.44 11.65
N GLY A 11 -4.03 8.38 10.72
CA GLY A 11 -5.44 8.63 11.02
C GLY A 11 -5.74 10.07 11.45
N LYS A 12 -6.98 10.28 11.89
CA LYS A 12 -7.47 11.65 12.21
C LYS A 12 -6.75 12.32 13.37
N GLN A 13 -6.30 11.54 14.35
CA GLN A 13 -5.66 12.10 15.56
C GLN A 13 -4.15 12.28 15.38
N GLY A 14 -3.49 11.34 14.71
CA GLY A 14 -2.04 11.37 14.53
C GLY A 14 -1.58 12.36 13.45
N GLN A 15 -2.36 12.52 12.37
CA GLN A 15 -1.99 13.41 11.26
C GLN A 15 -1.65 14.86 11.71
N PRO A 16 -2.44 15.57 12.53
CA PRO A 16 -2.11 16.93 12.94
C PRO A 16 -0.82 17.01 13.77
N ILE A 17 -0.54 15.97 14.55
CA ILE A 17 0.69 15.89 15.35
C ILE A 17 1.89 15.74 14.41
N ALA A 18 1.82 14.82 13.46
CA ALA A 18 2.89 14.61 12.48
C ALA A 18 3.11 15.83 11.59
N ASN A 19 2.05 16.53 11.16
CA ASN A 19 2.17 17.77 10.41
C ASN A 19 3.01 18.81 11.17
N ARG A 20 2.74 18.97 12.47
CA ARG A 20 3.50 19.87 13.33
C ARG A 20 4.96 19.46 13.45
N LEU A 21 5.23 18.17 13.64
CA LEU A 21 6.59 17.64 13.73
C LEU A 21 7.37 17.82 12.42
N LEU A 22 6.74 17.56 11.26
CA LEU A 22 7.36 17.78 9.95
C LEU A 22 7.77 19.25 9.77
N LEU A 23 6.87 20.19 10.10
CA LEU A 23 7.15 21.62 10.04
C LEU A 23 8.30 22.04 10.99
N GLN A 24 8.33 21.49 12.21
CA GLN A 24 9.43 21.74 13.17
C GLN A 24 10.77 21.21 12.67
N GLN A 25 10.77 20.17 11.84
CA GLN A 25 11.98 19.62 11.20
C GLN A 25 12.37 20.38 9.92
N GLY A 26 11.66 21.45 9.56
CA GLY A 26 11.95 22.26 8.39
C GLY A 26 11.33 21.75 7.09
N ALA A 27 10.31 20.90 7.18
CA ALA A 27 9.57 20.48 5.99
C ALA A 27 8.79 21.68 5.39
N ILE A 28 8.76 21.72 4.06
CA ILE A 28 8.03 22.72 3.29
C ILE A 28 6.69 22.11 2.87
N VAL A 29 5.59 22.83 3.06
CA VAL A 29 4.25 22.41 2.59
C VAL A 29 4.22 22.45 1.08
N GLU A 30 3.77 21.37 0.45
CA GLU A 30 3.59 21.28 -1.00
C GLU A 30 2.09 21.17 -1.34
N GLY A 31 1.63 22.08 -2.21
CA GLY A 31 0.25 22.11 -2.66
C GLY A 31 -0.76 22.53 -1.60
N GLU A 32 -2.05 22.41 -1.94
CA GLU A 32 -3.13 22.66 -1.00
C GLU A 32 -3.44 21.43 -0.16
N ALA A 33 -3.61 21.63 1.14
CA ALA A 33 -4.03 20.56 2.04
C ALA A 33 -5.44 20.07 1.66
N SER A 34 -5.58 18.78 1.43
CA SER A 34 -6.88 18.14 1.19
C SER A 34 -7.47 17.59 2.50
N ASP A 35 -8.75 17.23 2.45
CA ASP A 35 -9.38 16.51 3.57
C ASP A 35 -8.84 15.08 3.75
N LYS A 36 -8.01 14.60 2.82
CA LYS A 36 -7.44 13.25 2.80
C LYS A 36 -6.00 13.21 3.30
N HIS A 37 -5.15 14.10 2.82
CA HIS A 37 -3.72 14.14 3.14
C HIS A 37 -3.18 15.58 3.09
N ALA A 38 -2.01 15.77 3.68
CA ALA A 38 -1.17 16.95 3.55
C ALA A 38 0.19 16.51 3.00
N SER A 39 0.69 17.27 2.01
CA SER A 39 1.94 16.95 1.31
C SER A 39 3.06 17.87 1.77
N TYR A 40 4.25 17.32 1.93
CA TYR A 40 5.44 18.00 2.41
C TYR A 40 6.66 17.60 1.60
N SER A 41 7.64 18.51 1.50
CA SER A 41 9.00 18.20 1.08
C SER A 41 9.95 18.37 2.26
N LEU A 42 10.69 17.34 2.59
CA LEU A 42 11.73 17.38 3.62
C LEU A 42 13.04 16.87 3.03
N LYS A 43 14.05 17.76 2.94
CA LYS A 43 15.36 17.42 2.36
C LYS A 43 15.28 16.79 0.96
N GLY A 44 14.34 17.25 0.13
CA GLY A 44 14.12 16.75 -1.22
C GLY A 44 13.34 15.42 -1.31
N VAL A 45 12.82 14.92 -0.18
CA VAL A 45 11.94 13.76 -0.14
C VAL A 45 10.49 14.24 -0.03
N HIS A 46 9.64 13.77 -0.94
CA HIS A 46 8.20 14.02 -0.90
C HIS A 46 7.54 13.12 0.15
N ILE A 47 6.70 13.68 1.01
CA ILE A 47 6.02 12.98 2.10
C ILE A 47 4.53 13.31 2.04
N GLU A 48 3.68 12.30 1.91
CA GLU A 48 2.23 12.43 2.02
C GLU A 48 1.75 11.89 3.38
N ASN A 49 1.25 12.79 4.22
CA ASN A 49 0.72 12.44 5.53
C ASN A 49 -0.79 12.27 5.45
N HIS A 50 -1.24 11.03 5.39
CA HIS A 50 -2.64 10.67 5.18
C HIS A 50 -3.46 10.65 6.48
N ARG A 51 -4.59 11.33 6.44
CA ARG A 51 -5.68 11.23 7.43
C ARG A 51 -6.65 10.11 7.08
N ILE A 52 -6.80 9.85 5.79
CA ILE A 52 -7.67 8.82 5.21
C ILE A 52 -6.85 8.08 4.16
N ILE A 53 -6.67 6.79 4.31
CA ILE A 53 -5.90 5.97 3.36
C ILE A 53 -6.50 6.10 1.96
N ARG A 54 -7.79 5.78 1.82
CA ARG A 54 -8.52 5.89 0.54
C ARG A 54 -10.03 5.82 0.78
N ARG A 55 -10.79 6.50 -0.08
CA ARG A 55 -12.24 6.31 -0.22
C ARG A 55 -12.53 5.67 -1.56
N LEU A 56 -13.48 4.72 -1.57
CA LEU A 56 -14.00 4.10 -2.79
C LEU A 56 -15.29 4.79 -3.21
N ASN A 57 -15.57 4.84 -4.52
CA ASN A 57 -16.74 5.51 -5.06
C ASN A 57 -18.07 4.79 -4.69
N SER A 58 -18.06 3.45 -4.65
CA SER A 58 -19.22 2.68 -4.18
C SER A 58 -19.37 2.81 -2.67
N PRO A 59 -20.50 3.28 -2.13
CA PRO A 59 -20.70 3.40 -0.68
C PRO A 59 -20.57 2.08 0.07
N LEU A 60 -21.06 0.98 -0.51
CA LEU A 60 -20.97 -0.35 0.10
C LEU A 60 -19.54 -0.86 0.13
N ALA A 61 -18.85 -0.81 -1.01
CA ALA A 61 -17.43 -1.18 -1.09
C ALA A 61 -16.57 -0.31 -0.18
N ASN A 62 -16.85 1.00 -0.11
CA ASN A 62 -16.15 1.91 0.78
C ASN A 62 -16.38 1.54 2.26
N ARG A 63 -17.62 1.28 2.66
CA ARG A 63 -17.93 0.84 4.04
C ARG A 63 -17.15 -0.42 4.39
N TYR A 64 -17.13 -1.41 3.52
CA TYR A 64 -16.39 -2.66 3.72
C TYR A 64 -14.88 -2.42 3.77
N PHE A 65 -14.33 -1.63 2.86
CA PHE A 65 -12.91 -1.29 2.85
C PHE A 65 -12.47 -0.55 4.13
N GLN A 66 -13.30 0.38 4.64
CA GLN A 66 -13.03 1.04 5.92
C GLN A 66 -13.08 0.05 7.10
N GLN A 67 -13.88 -1.01 7.05
CA GLN A 67 -13.86 -2.08 8.05
C GLN A 67 -12.56 -2.88 7.99
N ILE A 68 -12.06 -3.20 6.79
CA ILE A 68 -10.75 -3.85 6.61
C ILE A 68 -9.65 -3.00 7.25
N ILE A 69 -9.61 -1.70 6.97
CA ILE A 69 -8.61 -0.79 7.55
C ILE A 69 -8.68 -0.78 9.08
N ARG A 70 -9.87 -0.69 9.67
CA ARG A 70 -10.05 -0.65 11.14
C ARG A 70 -9.65 -1.95 11.82
N LYS A 71 -9.72 -3.08 11.11
CA LYS A 71 -9.36 -4.38 11.67
C LYS A 71 -7.86 -4.47 11.92
N TRP A 72 -7.02 -4.03 10.99
CA TRP A 72 -5.58 -4.15 11.12
C TRP A 72 -4.92 -2.92 11.78
N TYR A 73 -5.47 -1.71 11.63
CA TYR A 73 -4.89 -0.50 12.21
C TYR A 73 -5.63 -0.07 13.48
N PRO A 74 -4.94 0.16 14.60
CA PRO A 74 -3.49 0.04 14.85
C PRO A 74 -3.05 -1.34 15.38
N GLN A 75 -3.90 -2.35 15.31
CA GLN A 75 -3.74 -3.60 16.08
C GLN A 75 -2.85 -4.64 15.38
N GLU A 76 -2.94 -4.74 14.06
CA GLU A 76 -2.19 -5.72 13.26
C GLU A 76 -1.19 -4.97 12.37
N THR A 77 0.03 -4.78 12.83
CA THR A 77 1.11 -4.13 12.08
C THR A 77 2.37 -4.97 12.14
N ASP A 78 3.03 -5.10 10.99
CA ASP A 78 4.39 -5.57 10.93
C ASP A 78 5.34 -4.40 11.26
N TYR A 79 6.61 -4.71 11.51
CA TYR A 79 7.62 -3.69 11.76
C TYR A 79 8.82 -3.91 10.84
N ALA A 80 9.28 -2.84 10.24
CA ALA A 80 10.54 -2.80 9.53
C ALA A 80 11.60 -2.11 10.38
N LEU A 81 12.79 -2.70 10.47
CA LEU A 81 13.93 -2.11 11.16
C LEU A 81 14.77 -1.32 10.15
N PHE A 82 15.03 -0.06 10.48
CA PHE A 82 15.91 0.80 9.71
C PHE A 82 17.08 1.23 10.59
N SER A 83 18.28 1.10 10.06
CA SER A 83 19.48 1.66 10.67
C SER A 83 20.18 2.59 9.65
N GLU A 84 20.78 3.68 10.11
CA GLU A 84 21.63 4.49 9.23
C GLU A 84 22.86 3.66 8.84
N THR A 85 22.99 3.38 7.55
CA THR A 85 24.17 2.67 7.03
C THR A 85 25.42 3.52 7.21
N GLY A 86 26.44 2.97 7.87
CA GLY A 86 27.77 3.58 7.98
C GLY A 86 28.06 4.29 9.31
N LYS A 87 27.20 4.22 10.31
CA LYS A 87 27.49 4.69 11.67
C LYS A 87 27.42 3.53 12.66
N GLU A 88 28.51 3.22 13.35
CA GLU A 88 28.61 2.14 14.33
C GLU A 88 27.65 2.31 15.53
N ASP A 89 27.17 3.52 15.80
CA ASP A 89 26.23 3.86 16.91
C ASP A 89 24.81 4.19 16.46
N SER A 90 24.41 3.83 15.23
CA SER A 90 23.05 4.14 14.75
C SER A 90 22.00 3.29 15.48
N LYS A 91 21.12 3.94 16.27
CA LYS A 91 19.96 3.28 16.85
C LYS A 91 19.04 2.80 15.74
N ALA A 92 18.76 1.49 15.71
CA ALA A 92 17.76 0.97 14.80
C ALA A 92 16.39 1.57 15.14
N VAL A 93 15.73 2.14 14.13
CA VAL A 93 14.38 2.69 14.27
C VAL A 93 13.39 1.65 13.76
N SER A 94 12.43 1.26 14.60
CA SER A 94 11.34 0.39 14.22
C SER A 94 10.18 1.22 13.67
N ILE A 95 9.79 0.95 12.44
CA ILE A 95 8.66 1.62 11.77
C ILE A 95 7.56 0.61 11.53
N ALA A 96 6.33 0.95 11.94
CA ALA A 96 5.16 0.13 11.67
C ALA A 96 4.83 0.14 10.18
N ILE A 97 4.65 -1.05 9.61
CA ILE A 97 4.25 -1.24 8.21
C ILE A 97 2.95 -2.07 8.15
N PRO A 98 2.14 -1.92 7.09
CA PRO A 98 0.94 -2.74 6.94
C PRO A 98 1.27 -4.24 6.85
N PRO A 99 0.41 -5.13 7.40
CA PRO A 99 0.55 -6.59 7.24
C PRO A 99 0.54 -6.99 5.77
N ALA A 100 1.23 -8.09 5.43
CA ALA A 100 1.40 -8.54 4.05
C ALA A 100 0.07 -8.72 3.30
N THR A 101 -0.96 -9.28 3.94
CA THR A 101 -2.28 -9.46 3.34
C THR A 101 -2.96 -8.14 2.99
N PHE A 102 -2.93 -7.16 3.91
CA PHE A 102 -3.46 -5.84 3.62
C PHE A 102 -2.65 -5.13 2.55
N ASN A 103 -1.32 -5.24 2.60
CA ASN A 103 -0.43 -4.64 1.61
C ASN A 103 -0.69 -5.18 0.20
N ALA A 104 -0.94 -6.50 0.06
CA ALA A 104 -1.29 -7.12 -1.20
C ALA A 104 -2.61 -6.56 -1.78
N LEU A 105 -3.62 -6.35 -0.93
CA LEU A 105 -4.86 -5.71 -1.34
C LEU A 105 -4.65 -4.23 -1.69
N TYR A 106 -3.94 -3.49 -0.84
CA TYR A 106 -3.84 -2.03 -0.98
C TYR A 106 -2.98 -1.60 -2.17
N ILE A 107 -1.82 -2.23 -2.39
CA ILE A 107 -0.95 -1.91 -3.54
C ILE A 107 -1.67 -2.24 -4.86
N PHE A 108 -2.38 -3.38 -4.91
CA PHE A 108 -3.22 -3.68 -6.07
C PHE A 108 -4.31 -2.64 -6.28
N LEU A 109 -5.08 -2.32 -5.23
CA LEU A 109 -6.17 -1.33 -5.31
C LEU A 109 -5.64 0.05 -5.73
N HIS A 110 -4.49 0.47 -5.19
CA HIS A 110 -3.83 1.72 -5.56
C HIS A 110 -3.48 1.75 -7.05
N ALA A 111 -2.80 0.70 -7.54
CA ALA A 111 -2.45 0.56 -8.95
C ALA A 111 -3.70 0.53 -9.85
N PHE A 112 -4.73 -0.24 -9.48
CA PHE A 112 -5.96 -0.36 -10.24
C PHE A 112 -6.72 0.96 -10.36
N VAL A 113 -6.82 1.73 -9.28
CA VAL A 113 -7.47 3.07 -9.33
C VAL A 113 -6.67 4.04 -10.20
N HIS A 114 -5.34 4.02 -10.13
CA HIS A 114 -4.52 4.81 -11.06
C HIS A 114 -4.73 4.38 -12.51
N PHE A 115 -4.80 3.07 -12.77
CA PHE A 115 -5.10 2.54 -14.10
C PHE A 115 -6.41 3.09 -14.67
N LEU A 116 -7.46 3.14 -13.85
CA LEU A 116 -8.78 3.65 -14.27
C LEU A 116 -8.81 5.16 -14.50
N ASN A 117 -8.02 5.93 -13.76
CA ASN A 117 -8.10 7.40 -13.78
C ASN A 117 -7.06 8.06 -14.71
N SER A 118 -5.86 7.54 -14.74
CA SER A 118 -4.70 8.21 -15.38
C SER A 118 -3.84 7.26 -16.20
N GLY A 119 -4.18 5.97 -16.21
CA GLY A 119 -3.26 4.92 -16.66
C GLY A 119 -2.18 4.62 -15.63
N ILE A 120 -1.49 3.51 -15.80
CA ILE A 120 -0.35 3.12 -14.95
C ILE A 120 0.85 2.76 -15.81
N GLY A 121 2.06 3.02 -15.26
CA GLY A 121 3.28 2.43 -15.78
C GLY A 121 3.49 1.00 -15.25
N LEU A 122 4.39 0.28 -15.88
CA LEU A 122 4.75 -1.08 -15.41
C LEU A 122 5.30 -1.08 -13.97
N ARG A 123 5.75 0.06 -13.46
CA ARG A 123 6.30 0.19 -12.11
C ARG A 123 5.34 -0.32 -11.05
N GLN A 124 4.08 0.18 -11.05
CA GLN A 124 3.07 -0.20 -10.05
C GLN A 124 2.76 -1.69 -10.11
N LEU A 125 2.71 -2.26 -11.32
CA LEU A 125 2.50 -3.69 -11.51
C LEU A 125 3.72 -4.51 -11.03
N CYS A 126 4.93 -4.03 -11.30
CA CYS A 126 6.16 -4.64 -10.79
C CYS A 126 6.22 -4.60 -9.25
N ASP A 127 5.81 -3.52 -8.62
CA ASP A 127 5.79 -3.38 -7.17
C ASP A 127 4.89 -4.43 -6.52
N TRP A 128 3.67 -4.59 -7.06
CA TRP A 128 2.75 -5.61 -6.60
C TRP A 128 3.29 -7.03 -6.85
N THR A 129 3.88 -7.26 -8.03
CA THR A 129 4.51 -8.55 -8.37
C THR A 129 5.66 -8.88 -7.43
N CYS A 130 6.51 -7.90 -7.11
CA CYS A 130 7.61 -8.06 -6.15
C CYS A 130 7.12 -8.38 -4.74
N LEU A 131 6.04 -7.74 -4.29
CA LEU A 131 5.43 -8.06 -3.01
C LEU A 131 4.96 -9.52 -2.98
N LEU A 132 4.20 -9.96 -3.99
CA LEU A 132 3.74 -11.35 -4.09
C LEU A 132 4.92 -12.33 -4.18
N ALA A 133 5.96 -12.01 -4.95
CA ALA A 133 7.13 -12.86 -5.08
C ALA A 133 7.87 -13.07 -3.75
N ASN A 134 7.99 -12.02 -2.93
CA ASN A 134 8.84 -12.07 -1.74
C ASN A 134 8.06 -12.41 -0.46
N ARG A 135 6.78 -12.04 -0.39
CA ARG A 135 5.98 -12.18 0.85
C ARG A 135 4.77 -13.11 0.70
N HIS A 136 4.69 -13.94 -0.35
CA HIS A 136 3.53 -14.83 -0.58
C HIS A 136 3.20 -15.75 0.60
N LYS A 137 4.21 -16.19 1.38
CA LYS A 137 4.00 -17.05 2.56
C LYS A 137 3.33 -16.33 3.74
N GLU A 138 3.40 -15.01 3.79
CA GLU A 138 2.82 -14.17 4.84
C GLU A 138 1.42 -13.67 4.47
N ILE A 139 1.01 -13.87 3.21
CA ILE A 139 -0.30 -13.46 2.72
C ILE A 139 -1.32 -14.56 3.03
N ASP A 140 -2.34 -14.23 3.81
CA ASP A 140 -3.53 -15.08 3.97
C ASP A 140 -4.35 -15.04 2.69
N ALA A 141 -4.14 -16.05 1.84
CA ALA A 141 -4.78 -16.17 0.53
C ALA A 141 -6.31 -16.24 0.64
N THR A 142 -6.84 -16.92 1.66
CA THR A 142 -8.30 -17.05 1.89
C THR A 142 -8.92 -15.72 2.24
N THR A 143 -8.30 -14.96 3.14
CA THR A 143 -8.76 -13.63 3.52
C THR A 143 -8.68 -12.67 2.33
N LEU A 144 -7.56 -12.65 1.60
CA LEU A 144 -7.39 -11.76 0.46
C LEU A 144 -8.38 -12.06 -0.67
N LEU A 145 -8.58 -13.34 -1.01
CA LEU A 145 -9.56 -13.76 -2.01
C LEU A 145 -10.96 -13.26 -1.68
N ARG A 146 -11.41 -13.49 -0.42
CA ARG A 146 -12.70 -13.01 0.05
C ARG A 146 -12.81 -11.48 -0.01
N GLN A 147 -11.78 -10.75 0.41
CA GLN A 147 -11.78 -9.28 0.34
C GLN A 147 -11.90 -8.77 -1.09
N LEU A 148 -11.19 -9.40 -2.05
CA LEU A 148 -11.29 -9.07 -3.47
C LEU A 148 -12.69 -9.35 -4.03
N GLN A 149 -13.31 -10.47 -3.62
CA GLN A 149 -14.70 -10.81 -4.01
C GLN A 149 -15.71 -9.80 -3.45
N ASP A 150 -15.64 -9.52 -2.15
CA ASP A 150 -16.56 -8.61 -1.48
C ASP A 150 -16.43 -7.15 -1.96
N LEU A 151 -15.26 -6.77 -2.44
CA LEU A 151 -15.02 -5.46 -3.08
C LEU A 151 -15.37 -5.44 -4.58
N GLY A 152 -15.70 -6.58 -5.19
CA GLY A 152 -15.93 -6.70 -6.63
C GLY A 152 -14.67 -6.53 -7.48
N LEU A 153 -13.51 -6.80 -6.91
CA LEU A 153 -12.20 -6.55 -7.52
C LEU A 153 -11.50 -7.82 -8.02
N LEU A 154 -12.09 -9.01 -7.80
CA LEU A 154 -11.41 -10.27 -8.10
C LEU A 154 -10.98 -10.39 -9.58
N HIS A 155 -11.88 -10.12 -10.52
CA HIS A 155 -11.56 -10.19 -11.95
C HIS A 155 -10.43 -9.25 -12.36
N ALA A 156 -10.43 -8.02 -11.82
CA ALA A 156 -9.35 -7.06 -12.05
C ALA A 156 -8.01 -7.58 -11.47
N ALA A 157 -8.03 -8.14 -10.26
CA ALA A 157 -6.85 -8.73 -9.63
C ALA A 157 -6.34 -9.94 -10.43
N GLN A 158 -7.23 -10.77 -10.97
CA GLN A 158 -6.89 -11.90 -11.83
C GLN A 158 -6.23 -11.43 -13.15
N ALA A 159 -6.72 -10.36 -13.76
CA ALA A 159 -6.10 -9.78 -14.96
C ALA A 159 -4.67 -9.27 -14.66
N PHE A 160 -4.45 -8.57 -13.54
CA PHE A 160 -3.13 -8.15 -13.09
C PHE A 160 -2.24 -9.37 -12.77
N GLY A 161 -2.79 -10.38 -12.10
CA GLY A 161 -2.11 -11.63 -11.79
C GLY A 161 -1.68 -12.39 -13.04
N TYR A 162 -2.52 -12.42 -14.07
CA TYR A 162 -2.18 -13.01 -15.36
C TYR A 162 -0.95 -12.32 -15.98
N ILE A 163 -0.91 -11.00 -16.00
CA ILE A 163 0.25 -10.26 -16.50
C ILE A 163 1.49 -10.52 -15.62
N ALA A 164 1.33 -10.53 -14.30
CA ALA A 164 2.42 -10.81 -13.37
C ALA A 164 3.06 -12.18 -13.64
N VAL A 165 2.26 -13.21 -13.89
CA VAL A 165 2.74 -14.57 -14.19
C VAL A 165 3.32 -14.66 -15.59
N THR A 166 2.61 -14.19 -16.61
CA THR A 166 2.96 -14.45 -18.01
C THR A 166 4.02 -13.49 -18.56
N ARG A 167 4.17 -12.28 -17.99
CA ARG A 167 5.03 -11.23 -18.51
C ARG A 167 6.13 -10.78 -17.53
N LEU A 168 5.87 -10.90 -16.23
CA LEU A 168 6.82 -10.41 -15.20
C LEU A 168 7.50 -11.56 -14.44
N GLY A 169 7.21 -12.82 -14.80
CA GLY A 169 7.92 -13.98 -14.26
C GLY A 169 7.52 -14.38 -12.83
N LEU A 170 6.36 -13.94 -12.33
CA LEU A 170 5.86 -14.41 -11.05
C LEU A 170 5.50 -15.90 -11.16
N PRO A 171 6.04 -16.79 -10.29
CA PRO A 171 5.60 -18.19 -10.26
C PRO A 171 4.09 -18.26 -9.94
N ALA A 172 3.33 -19.02 -10.72
CA ALA A 172 1.87 -19.10 -10.59
C ALA A 172 1.42 -19.54 -9.18
N ASN A 173 2.20 -20.40 -8.52
CA ASN A 173 1.94 -20.86 -7.15
C ASN A 173 2.16 -19.77 -6.07
N ARG A 174 2.63 -18.59 -6.44
CA ARG A 174 2.74 -17.42 -5.53
C ARG A 174 1.58 -16.46 -5.65
N LEU A 175 0.65 -16.68 -6.58
CA LEU A 175 -0.61 -15.95 -6.62
C LEU A 175 -1.51 -16.41 -5.48
N PRO A 176 -2.09 -15.47 -4.71
CA PRO A 176 -2.98 -15.79 -3.58
C PRO A 176 -4.43 -16.10 -4.01
N PHE A 177 -4.69 -16.26 -5.31
CA PHE A 177 -5.98 -16.61 -5.89
C PHE A 177 -5.79 -17.30 -7.24
N PRO A 178 -6.77 -18.14 -7.69
CA PRO A 178 -6.70 -18.80 -8.96
C PRO A 178 -6.88 -17.82 -10.13
N LEU A 179 -6.21 -18.09 -11.25
CA LEU A 179 -6.50 -17.40 -12.51
C LEU A 179 -7.68 -18.12 -13.20
N GLU A 180 -8.63 -17.34 -13.73
CA GLU A 180 -9.70 -17.92 -14.56
C GLU A 180 -9.12 -18.57 -15.82
N GLY A 181 -9.62 -19.78 -16.15
CA GLY A 181 -9.23 -20.50 -17.35
C GLY A 181 -7.95 -21.34 -17.26
N THR A 182 -7.20 -21.29 -16.18
CA THR A 182 -6.13 -22.27 -15.93
C THR A 182 -6.74 -23.51 -15.28
N LYS A 183 -7.02 -24.54 -16.09
CA LYS A 183 -7.20 -25.90 -15.55
C LYS A 183 -5.91 -26.27 -14.82
N GLN A 184 -6.01 -26.50 -13.52
CA GLN A 184 -4.94 -27.14 -12.75
C GLN A 184 -4.72 -28.57 -13.22
#